data_08fe87bcd2f9e3e4c488889294f81b89
#
_entry.id   08fe87bcd2f9e3e4c488889294f81b89
#
_cell.length_a   1.000
_cell.length_b   1.000
_cell.length_c   1.000
_cell.angle_alpha   90.00
_cell.angle_beta   90.00
_cell.angle_gamma   90.00
#
_symmetry.space_group_name_H-M   'P 1'
#
loop_
_entity.id
_entity.type
_entity.pdbx_description
1 polymer ?
#
loop_
_entity_poly.entity_id
_entity_poly.type
_entity_poly.pdbx_seq_one_letter_code
_entity_poly.pdbx_strand_id
1 'polypeptide(L)'
;IIGILVFSAIAWLTGVGKFNGVVSPPPPMTYLFEFDLGAALSASMVTVVFTLFFIDFFDTAGTLTSVANVAGKIGKDGKIQDIDKAMLSDSVSTVAGAMMGTSTVTTYVESAAGVKAGGKTGMTSLVIGILFLLCLFFSPLATSLPKEIDGAALIYIATLFVRNITDID
;
A
#
# COMPACT_ATOMS: atom_id res chain seq x y z
N ILE A 1 -3.11 -3.90 -15.44
CA ILE A 1 -4.48 -3.33 -15.45
C ILE A 1 -5.36 -4.03 -16.48
N ILE A 2 -4.98 -4.06 -17.78
CA ILE A 2 -5.78 -4.71 -18.83
C ILE A 2 -6.07 -6.19 -18.49
N GLY A 3 -5.08 -6.95 -18.04
CA GLY A 3 -5.26 -8.33 -17.60
C GLY A 3 -6.29 -8.48 -16.49
N ILE A 4 -6.21 -7.63 -15.44
CA ILE A 4 -7.18 -7.64 -14.34
C ILE A 4 -8.60 -7.39 -14.86
N LEU A 5 -8.79 -6.40 -15.73
CA LEU A 5 -10.10 -6.08 -16.30
C LEU A 5 -10.67 -7.21 -17.16
N VAL A 6 -9.85 -7.82 -18.02
CA VAL A 6 -10.27 -8.93 -18.88
C VAL A 6 -10.65 -10.16 -18.07
N PHE A 7 -9.79 -10.57 -17.11
CA PHE A 7 -10.07 -11.73 -16.27
C PHE A 7 -11.26 -11.51 -15.33
N SER A 8 -11.43 -10.28 -14.81
CA SER A 8 -12.62 -9.92 -14.02
C SER A 8 -13.90 -10.02 -14.86
N ALA A 9 -13.87 -9.52 -16.09
CA ALA A 9 -15.02 -9.63 -17.01
C ALA A 9 -15.35 -11.11 -17.32
N ILE A 10 -14.34 -11.94 -17.57
CA ILE A 10 -14.53 -13.38 -17.78
C ILE A 10 -15.12 -14.04 -16.53
N ALA A 11 -14.61 -13.73 -15.34
CA ALA A 11 -15.09 -14.29 -14.08
C ALA A 11 -16.55 -13.90 -13.79
N TRP A 12 -16.97 -12.69 -14.14
CA TRP A 12 -18.37 -12.27 -14.02
C TRP A 12 -19.28 -12.98 -15.05
N LEU A 13 -18.81 -13.14 -16.29
CA LEU A 13 -19.56 -13.83 -17.33
C LEU A 13 -19.71 -15.34 -17.05
N THR A 14 -18.71 -15.96 -16.43
CA THR A 14 -18.75 -17.37 -16.06
C THR A 14 -19.48 -17.64 -14.73
N GLY A 15 -19.89 -16.59 -14.00
CA GLY A 15 -20.60 -16.71 -12.73
C GLY A 15 -19.69 -17.07 -11.53
N VAL A 16 -18.37 -17.09 -11.71
CA VAL A 16 -17.41 -17.33 -10.63
C VAL A 16 -17.29 -16.10 -9.73
N GLY A 17 -17.37 -14.90 -10.30
CA GLY A 17 -17.38 -13.63 -9.58
C GLY A 17 -18.78 -13.03 -9.45
N LYS A 18 -19.04 -12.33 -8.34
CA LYS A 18 -20.27 -11.56 -8.15
C LYS A 18 -20.00 -10.08 -8.41
N PHE A 19 -20.75 -9.49 -9.33
CA PHE A 19 -20.70 -8.05 -9.53
C PHE A 19 -21.59 -7.35 -8.49
N ASN A 20 -20.99 -6.57 -7.59
CA ASN A 20 -21.68 -5.92 -6.47
C ASN A 20 -22.09 -4.47 -6.78
N GLY A 21 -21.97 -4.05 -8.04
CA GLY A 21 -22.26 -2.68 -8.46
C GLY A 21 -21.00 -1.83 -8.65
N VAL A 22 -21.19 -0.60 -9.09
CA VAL A 22 -20.07 0.33 -9.39
C VAL A 22 -19.87 1.34 -8.27
N VAL A 23 -20.96 1.88 -7.71
CA VAL A 23 -20.92 2.98 -6.75
C VAL A 23 -21.77 2.63 -5.53
N SER A 24 -21.23 2.92 -4.35
CA SER A 24 -21.99 2.88 -3.09
C SER A 24 -21.56 4.04 -2.17
N PRO A 25 -22.32 4.32 -1.10
CA PRO A 25 -21.83 5.15 -0.02
C PRO A 25 -20.49 4.59 0.52
N PRO A 26 -19.60 5.44 1.04
CA PRO A 26 -18.36 4.99 1.66
C PRO A 26 -18.67 3.98 2.77
N PRO A 27 -17.82 2.95 2.95
CA PRO A 27 -18.00 1.99 4.03
C PRO A 27 -17.98 2.71 5.39
N PRO A 28 -18.78 2.28 6.38
CA PRO A 28 -18.79 2.88 7.71
C PRO A 28 -17.44 2.68 8.38
N MET A 29 -16.95 3.70 9.07
CA MET A 29 -15.74 3.63 9.90
C MET A 29 -16.08 2.94 11.23
N THR A 30 -16.19 1.62 11.22
CA THR A 30 -16.65 0.81 12.36
C THR A 30 -15.62 0.77 13.49
N TYR A 31 -14.34 0.89 13.17
CA TYR A 31 -13.22 0.71 14.12
C TYR A 31 -12.52 2.02 14.48
N LEU A 32 -13.19 3.15 14.29
CA LEU A 32 -12.62 4.45 14.61
C LEU A 32 -12.36 4.56 16.14
N PHE A 33 -11.11 4.76 16.52
CA PHE A 33 -10.63 4.81 17.92
C PHE A 33 -10.89 3.55 18.75
N GLU A 34 -11.26 2.42 18.15
CA GLU A 34 -11.43 1.14 18.84
C GLU A 34 -10.11 0.38 18.88
N PHE A 35 -9.15 0.83 19.67
CA PHE A 35 -7.89 0.12 19.90
C PHE A 35 -7.70 -0.21 21.39
N ASP A 36 -7.23 -1.42 21.65
CA ASP A 36 -6.92 -1.91 23.01
C ASP A 36 -5.40 -2.06 23.16
N LEU A 37 -4.77 -1.02 23.70
CA LEU A 37 -3.34 -1.02 23.99
C LEU A 37 -2.98 -2.02 25.08
N GLY A 38 -3.89 -2.30 26.02
CA GLY A 38 -3.66 -3.29 27.08
C GLY A 38 -3.56 -4.70 26.50
N ALA A 39 -4.46 -5.06 25.62
CA ALA A 39 -4.42 -6.34 24.90
C ALA A 39 -3.17 -6.45 24.03
N ALA A 40 -2.81 -5.38 23.29
CA ALA A 40 -1.64 -5.37 22.41
C ALA A 40 -0.31 -5.54 23.18
N LEU A 41 -0.21 -5.01 24.38
CA LEU A 41 0.98 -5.12 25.24
C LEU A 41 0.96 -6.37 26.14
N SER A 42 -0.03 -7.24 26.02
CA SER A 42 -0.07 -8.50 26.76
C SER A 42 1.06 -9.44 26.32
N ALA A 43 1.54 -10.27 27.24
CA ALA A 43 2.64 -11.22 26.98
C ALA A 43 2.39 -12.15 25.79
N SER A 44 1.12 -12.48 25.51
CA SER A 44 0.72 -13.31 24.37
C SER A 44 0.81 -12.58 23.04
N MET A 45 0.64 -11.26 23.03
CA MET A 45 0.63 -10.43 21.81
C MET A 45 1.97 -9.76 21.50
N VAL A 46 2.88 -9.66 22.47
CA VAL A 46 4.19 -9.00 22.28
C VAL A 46 4.95 -9.54 21.06
N THR A 47 5.01 -10.86 20.91
CA THR A 47 5.70 -11.47 19.74
C THR A 47 5.04 -11.07 18.42
N VAL A 48 3.71 -11.03 18.38
CA VAL A 48 2.95 -10.64 17.18
C VAL A 48 3.21 -9.17 16.85
N VAL A 49 3.14 -8.28 17.85
CA VAL A 49 3.40 -6.85 17.70
C VAL A 49 4.82 -6.60 17.20
N PHE A 50 5.82 -7.27 17.78
CA PHE A 50 7.22 -7.18 17.33
C PHE A 50 7.38 -7.66 15.87
N THR A 51 6.77 -8.79 15.54
CA THR A 51 6.84 -9.33 14.17
C THR A 51 6.24 -8.36 13.17
N LEU A 52 5.05 -7.83 13.45
CA LEU A 52 4.39 -6.86 12.58
C LEU A 52 5.20 -5.56 12.46
N PHE A 53 5.76 -5.07 13.57
CA PHE A 53 6.65 -3.90 13.58
C PHE A 53 7.87 -4.10 12.68
N PHE A 54 8.55 -5.24 12.77
CA PHE A 54 9.71 -5.50 11.92
C PHE A 54 9.33 -5.63 10.44
N ILE A 55 8.22 -6.30 10.14
CA ILE A 55 7.73 -6.40 8.76
C ILE A 55 7.48 -5.00 8.19
N ASP A 56 6.73 -4.18 8.90
CA ASP A 56 6.39 -2.80 8.49
C ASP A 56 7.65 -1.93 8.34
N PHE A 57 8.58 -2.00 9.31
CA PHE A 57 9.83 -1.25 9.28
C PHE A 57 10.70 -1.62 8.06
N PHE A 58 10.91 -2.91 7.80
CA PHE A 58 11.74 -3.34 6.67
C PHE A 58 11.06 -3.07 5.32
N ASP A 59 9.75 -3.20 5.24
CA ASP A 59 8.99 -2.85 4.04
C ASP A 59 9.14 -1.36 3.73
N THR A 60 8.91 -0.48 4.70
CA THR A 60 9.09 0.96 4.55
C THR A 60 10.54 1.33 4.20
N ALA A 61 11.53 0.74 4.88
CA ALA A 61 12.95 1.03 4.60
C ALA A 61 13.35 0.62 3.16
N GLY A 62 12.90 -0.55 2.70
CA GLY A 62 13.13 -1.05 1.35
C GLY A 62 12.45 -0.20 0.28
N THR A 63 11.19 0.13 0.48
CA THR A 63 10.41 0.94 -0.46
C THR A 63 10.89 2.39 -0.53
N LEU A 64 11.21 3.02 0.61
CA LEU A 64 11.81 4.36 0.64
C LEU A 64 13.14 4.40 -0.10
N THR A 65 14.00 3.39 0.10
CA THR A 65 15.28 3.30 -0.62
C THR A 65 15.06 3.22 -2.13
N SER A 66 14.14 2.36 -2.57
CA SER A 66 13.80 2.21 -3.98
C SER A 66 13.26 3.49 -4.60
N VAL A 67 12.29 4.14 -3.93
CA VAL A 67 11.69 5.39 -4.42
C VAL A 67 12.70 6.54 -4.40
N ALA A 68 13.55 6.64 -3.36
CA ALA A 68 14.60 7.65 -3.26
C ALA A 68 15.64 7.50 -4.38
N ASN A 69 15.99 6.27 -4.75
CA ASN A 69 16.87 6.01 -5.88
C ASN A 69 16.28 6.54 -7.19
N VAL A 70 15.02 6.20 -7.47
CA VAL A 70 14.30 6.69 -8.65
C VAL A 70 14.14 8.20 -8.66
N ALA A 71 13.96 8.81 -7.48
CA ALA A 71 13.84 10.26 -7.30
C ALA A 71 15.19 11.01 -7.39
N GLY A 72 16.31 10.29 -7.47
CA GLY A 72 17.67 10.91 -7.44
C GLY A 72 17.97 11.56 -6.08
N LYS A 73 17.41 11.04 -4.99
CA LYS A 73 17.55 11.54 -3.62
C LYS A 73 18.62 10.79 -2.81
N ILE A 74 19.41 9.94 -3.46
CA ILE A 74 20.56 9.30 -2.84
C ILE A 74 21.79 10.16 -3.07
N GLY A 75 22.42 10.62 -1.99
CA GLY A 75 23.65 11.40 -2.03
C GLY A 75 24.86 10.59 -2.52
N LYS A 76 25.96 11.26 -2.81
CA LYS A 76 27.23 10.61 -3.19
C LYS A 76 27.81 9.74 -2.07
N ASP A 77 27.41 9.99 -0.85
CA ASP A 77 27.74 9.24 0.37
C ASP A 77 26.85 8.01 0.60
N GLY A 78 25.96 7.69 -0.34
CA GLY A 78 25.02 6.59 -0.24
C GLY A 78 23.83 6.84 0.68
N LYS A 79 23.71 8.03 1.29
CA LYS A 79 22.63 8.37 2.21
C LYS A 79 21.42 8.94 1.47
N ILE A 80 20.24 8.57 1.95
CA ILE A 80 18.97 9.14 1.45
C ILE A 80 18.79 10.52 2.06
N GLN A 81 18.57 11.53 1.22
CA GLN A 81 18.27 12.88 1.64
C GLN A 81 16.93 12.93 2.38
N ASP A 82 16.90 13.66 3.51
CA ASP A 82 15.69 13.85 4.34
C ASP A 82 15.03 12.53 4.81
N ILE A 83 15.79 11.45 4.99
CA ILE A 83 15.27 10.15 5.42
C ILE A 83 14.49 10.26 6.73
N ASP A 84 14.95 11.08 7.69
CA ASP A 84 14.30 11.27 8.97
C ASP A 84 12.88 11.85 8.81
N LYS A 85 12.71 12.79 7.88
CA LYS A 85 11.39 13.37 7.58
C LYS A 85 10.46 12.37 6.89
N ALA A 86 11.02 11.54 6.01
CA ALA A 86 10.25 10.50 5.33
C ALA A 86 9.77 9.44 6.32
N MET A 87 10.66 8.93 7.17
CA MET A 87 10.33 7.97 8.22
C MET A 87 9.34 8.54 9.24
N LEU A 88 9.50 9.80 9.64
CA LEU A 88 8.56 10.46 10.54
C LEU A 88 7.17 10.59 9.91
N SER A 89 7.10 10.96 8.63
CA SER A 89 5.83 11.06 7.89
C SER A 89 5.13 9.71 7.82
N ASP A 90 5.86 8.64 7.53
CA ASP A 90 5.37 7.28 7.47
C ASP A 90 4.83 6.83 8.84
N SER A 91 5.60 7.01 9.91
CA SER A 91 5.21 6.67 11.27
C SER A 91 3.96 7.43 11.74
N VAL A 92 3.89 8.74 11.48
CA VAL A 92 2.69 9.55 11.81
C VAL A 92 1.48 9.06 11.03
N SER A 93 1.65 8.71 9.77
CA SER A 93 0.56 8.18 8.93
C SER A 93 0.08 6.82 9.43
N THR A 94 1.00 5.95 9.86
CA THR A 94 0.67 4.64 10.45
C THR A 94 -0.13 4.80 11.75
N VAL A 95 0.29 5.72 12.64
CA VAL A 95 -0.47 6.02 13.87
C VAL A 95 -1.86 6.56 13.53
N ALA A 96 -1.96 7.50 12.59
CA ALA A 96 -3.24 8.05 12.16
C ALA A 96 -4.14 6.97 11.54
N GLY A 97 -3.58 6.08 10.72
CA GLY A 97 -4.29 4.94 10.14
C GLY A 97 -4.80 3.97 11.21
N ALA A 98 -3.97 3.66 12.21
CA ALA A 98 -4.37 2.81 13.33
C ALA A 98 -5.54 3.43 14.12
N MET A 99 -5.51 4.75 14.36
CA MET A 99 -6.62 5.47 15.00
C MET A 99 -7.91 5.43 14.17
N MET A 100 -7.80 5.33 12.86
CA MET A 100 -8.93 5.17 11.95
C MET A 100 -9.37 3.70 11.78
N GLY A 101 -8.69 2.77 12.42
CA GLY A 101 -9.01 1.33 12.35
C GLY A 101 -8.55 0.66 11.05
N THR A 102 -7.54 1.22 10.37
CA THR A 102 -6.93 0.60 9.18
C THR A 102 -5.68 -0.20 9.57
N SER A 103 -5.18 -1.02 8.63
CA SER A 103 -3.85 -1.62 8.74
C SER A 103 -2.75 -0.56 8.73
N THR A 104 -1.48 -0.97 8.89
CA THR A 104 -0.32 -0.09 8.74
C THR A 104 -0.37 0.70 7.42
N VAL A 105 0.03 1.96 7.49
CA VAL A 105 0.17 2.84 6.32
C VAL A 105 1.65 2.90 5.98
N THR A 106 2.03 2.31 4.87
CA THR A 106 3.43 2.22 4.44
C THR A 106 3.65 2.89 3.09
N THR A 107 4.90 3.16 2.78
CA THR A 107 5.32 3.72 1.49
C THR A 107 5.16 2.68 0.39
N TYR A 108 4.54 3.04 -0.74
CA TYR A 108 4.33 2.15 -1.88
C TYR A 108 5.43 2.28 -2.93
N VAL A 109 5.88 1.13 -3.44
CA VAL A 109 6.86 1.07 -4.56
C VAL A 109 6.29 1.72 -5.83
N GLU A 110 4.98 1.66 -6.03
CA GLU A 110 4.26 2.30 -7.14
C GLU A 110 4.44 3.82 -7.16
N SER A 111 4.79 4.43 -6.03
CA SER A 111 5.15 5.85 -5.96
C SER A 111 6.31 6.20 -6.89
N ALA A 112 7.20 5.25 -7.16
CA ALA A 112 8.29 5.41 -8.14
C ALA A 112 7.77 5.70 -9.55
N ALA A 113 6.61 5.15 -9.94
CA ALA A 113 5.98 5.46 -11.21
C ALA A 113 5.51 6.91 -11.28
N GLY A 114 4.94 7.42 -10.19
CA GLY A 114 4.56 8.83 -10.07
C GLY A 114 5.76 9.78 -10.17
N VAL A 115 6.88 9.42 -9.54
CA VAL A 115 8.15 10.17 -9.63
C VAL A 115 8.68 10.17 -11.07
N LYS A 116 8.70 9.02 -11.75
CA LYS A 116 9.10 8.92 -13.17
C LYS A 116 8.20 9.73 -14.10
N ALA A 117 6.92 9.84 -13.79
CA ALA A 117 5.96 10.66 -14.53
C ALA A 117 6.13 12.18 -14.28
N GLY A 118 7.04 12.59 -13.38
CA GLY A 118 7.35 13.98 -13.10
C GLY A 118 6.80 14.51 -11.78
N GLY A 119 6.22 13.67 -10.93
CA GLY A 119 5.76 14.03 -9.59
C GLY A 119 6.93 14.31 -8.65
N LYS A 120 7.16 15.60 -8.32
CA LYS A 120 8.33 16.04 -7.53
C LYS A 120 7.95 16.79 -6.26
N THR A 121 6.69 17.02 -6.02
CA THR A 121 6.20 17.86 -4.91
C THR A 121 5.10 17.17 -4.11
N GLY A 122 4.88 17.62 -2.87
CA GLY A 122 3.78 17.15 -2.02
C GLY A 122 2.38 17.32 -2.63
N MET A 123 2.24 18.19 -3.64
CA MET A 123 0.99 18.33 -4.38
C MET A 123 0.59 17.03 -5.08
N THR A 124 1.58 16.28 -5.61
CA THR A 124 1.34 14.95 -6.20
C THR A 124 0.71 14.00 -5.19
N SER A 125 1.26 13.95 -3.96
CA SER A 125 0.73 13.11 -2.90
C SER A 125 -0.67 13.54 -2.46
N LEU A 126 -0.93 14.85 -2.40
CA LEU A 126 -2.24 15.39 -2.06
C LEU A 126 -3.30 14.99 -3.10
N VAL A 127 -2.98 15.11 -4.39
CA VAL A 127 -3.88 14.69 -5.48
C VAL A 127 -4.15 13.19 -5.40
N ILE A 128 -3.12 12.37 -5.18
CA ILE A 128 -3.28 10.92 -5.00
C ILE A 128 -4.19 10.61 -3.80
N GLY A 129 -3.99 11.29 -2.67
CA GLY A 129 -4.83 11.13 -1.49
C GLY A 129 -6.30 11.45 -1.77
N ILE A 130 -6.58 12.54 -2.48
CA ILE A 130 -7.95 12.89 -2.89
C ILE A 130 -8.54 11.82 -3.81
N LEU A 131 -7.76 11.30 -4.76
CA LEU A 131 -8.21 10.22 -5.63
C LEU A 131 -8.53 8.94 -4.85
N PHE A 132 -7.73 8.59 -3.84
CA PHE A 132 -8.04 7.45 -2.96
C PHE A 132 -9.34 7.67 -2.18
N LEU A 133 -9.59 8.89 -1.66
CA LEU A 133 -10.87 9.21 -1.01
C LEU A 133 -12.05 9.06 -1.98
N LEU A 134 -11.90 9.48 -3.24
CA LEU A 134 -12.92 9.26 -4.26
C LEU A 134 -13.11 7.78 -4.57
N CYS A 135 -12.05 6.96 -4.53
CA CYS A 135 -12.14 5.52 -4.72
C CYS A 135 -12.98 4.80 -3.66
N LEU A 136 -13.19 5.38 -2.47
CA LEU A 136 -14.08 4.80 -1.46
C LEU A 136 -15.53 4.64 -1.97
N PHE A 137 -15.98 5.54 -2.85
CA PHE A 137 -17.31 5.43 -3.48
C PHE A 137 -17.37 4.28 -4.50
N PHE A 138 -16.23 3.81 -4.98
CA PHE A 138 -16.12 2.68 -5.92
C PHE A 138 -15.78 1.36 -5.20
N SER A 139 -15.97 1.30 -3.89
CA SER A 139 -15.69 0.10 -3.09
C SER A 139 -16.43 -1.16 -3.58
N PRO A 140 -17.71 -1.10 -4.07
CA PRO A 140 -18.37 -2.28 -4.62
C PRO A 140 -17.66 -2.83 -5.87
N LEU A 141 -17.10 -1.96 -6.70
CA LEU A 141 -16.34 -2.39 -7.87
C LEU A 141 -15.06 -3.11 -7.44
N ALA A 142 -14.34 -2.58 -6.44
CA ALA A 142 -13.14 -3.22 -5.92
C ALA A 142 -13.46 -4.59 -5.28
N THR A 143 -14.54 -4.69 -4.50
CA THR A 143 -14.97 -5.96 -3.89
C THR A 143 -15.58 -6.95 -4.88
N SER A 144 -15.89 -6.52 -6.10
CA SER A 144 -16.35 -7.39 -7.19
C SER A 144 -15.20 -8.13 -7.87
N LEU A 145 -13.94 -7.74 -7.61
CA LEU A 145 -12.77 -8.46 -8.12
C LEU A 145 -12.66 -9.84 -7.44
N PRO A 146 -12.60 -10.94 -8.20
CA PRO A 146 -12.35 -12.26 -7.62
C PRO A 146 -10.97 -12.32 -6.96
N LYS A 147 -10.91 -12.91 -5.77
CA LYS A 147 -9.66 -13.04 -4.98
C LYS A 147 -8.56 -13.81 -5.72
N GLU A 148 -8.94 -14.69 -6.63
CA GLU A 148 -8.04 -15.47 -7.48
C GLU A 148 -7.23 -14.57 -8.43
N ILE A 149 -7.82 -13.45 -8.85
CA ILE A 149 -7.16 -12.47 -9.72
C ILE A 149 -6.14 -11.65 -8.93
N ASP A 150 -6.48 -11.30 -7.68
CA ASP A 150 -5.55 -10.60 -6.79
C ASP A 150 -4.31 -11.47 -6.51
N GLY A 151 -4.50 -12.76 -6.23
CA GLY A 151 -3.42 -13.71 -6.06
C GLY A 151 -2.50 -13.83 -7.29
N ALA A 152 -3.08 -13.92 -8.49
CA ALA A 152 -2.33 -13.97 -9.74
C ALA A 152 -1.53 -12.67 -9.99
N ALA A 153 -2.12 -11.51 -9.70
CA ALA A 153 -1.44 -10.22 -9.79
C ALA A 153 -0.26 -10.11 -8.83
N LEU A 154 -0.42 -10.58 -7.59
CA LEU A 154 0.65 -10.61 -6.59
C LEU A 154 1.81 -11.52 -7.01
N ILE A 155 1.53 -12.71 -7.56
CA ILE A 155 2.55 -13.62 -8.09
C ILE A 155 3.32 -12.94 -9.23
N TYR A 156 2.62 -12.27 -10.14
CA TYR A 156 3.27 -11.53 -11.23
C TYR A 156 4.19 -10.42 -10.70
N ILE A 157 3.73 -9.63 -9.72
CA ILE A 157 4.54 -8.60 -9.09
C ILE A 157 5.76 -9.21 -8.40
N ALA A 158 5.59 -10.31 -7.67
CA ALA A 158 6.70 -11.03 -7.03
C ALA A 158 7.77 -11.49 -8.05
N THR A 159 7.36 -11.97 -9.22
CA THR A 159 8.32 -12.36 -10.28
C THR A 159 9.11 -11.16 -10.82
N LEU A 160 8.49 -9.98 -10.89
CA LEU A 160 9.20 -8.75 -11.28
C LEU A 160 10.24 -8.34 -10.24
N PHE A 161 9.92 -8.48 -8.95
CA PHE A 161 10.89 -8.19 -7.88
C PHE A 161 12.08 -9.16 -7.90
N VAL A 162 11.83 -10.45 -8.06
CA VAL A 162 12.91 -11.46 -8.16
C VAL A 162 13.82 -11.16 -9.34
N ARG A 163 13.25 -10.76 -10.48
CA ARG A 163 14.04 -10.39 -11.66
C ARG A 163 14.94 -9.18 -11.40
N ASN A 164 14.45 -8.18 -10.66
CA ASN A 164 15.27 -7.01 -10.32
C ASN A 164 16.45 -7.36 -9.38
N ILE A 165 16.32 -8.42 -8.56
CA ILE A 165 17.42 -8.89 -7.69
C ILE A 165 18.54 -9.52 -8.51
N THR A 166 18.22 -10.20 -9.61
CA THR A 166 19.21 -10.83 -10.48
C THR A 166 19.99 -9.84 -11.35
N ASP A 167 19.50 -8.60 -11.46
CA ASP A 167 20.16 -7.52 -12.21
C ASP A 167 21.10 -6.66 -11.33
N ILE A 168 21.26 -7.03 -10.04
CA ILE A 168 22.20 -6.39 -9.12
C ILE A 168 23.52 -7.18 -9.15
N ASP A 169 24.39 -6.82 -10.11
CA ASP A 169 25.82 -7.19 -10.15
C ASP A 169 26.71 -6.02 -9.70
#